data_e7e2787a4764711f3843621b49dab115
#
_entry.id   e7e2787a4764711f3843621b49dab115
#
_cell.length_a   1.000
_cell.length_b   1.000
_cell.length_c   1.000
_cell.angle_alpha   90.00
_cell.angle_beta   90.00
_cell.angle_gamma   90.00
#
_symmetry.space_group_name_H-M   'P 1'
#
loop_
_entity.id
_entity.type
_entity.pdbx_description
1 polymer ?
#
loop_
_entity_poly.entity_id
_entity_poly.type
_entity_poly.pdbx_seq_one_letter_code
_entity_poly.pdbx_strand_id
1 'polypeptide(L)'
;MDIFEAISKRYSHKERFLPDPVPIEDLIKIAEAGLAAPTGNNTQNVKLVILPDREVLQPLSEIVSTDGTKTAPTAIALFTDSNMRGDGHNFDMENYSAATENMLLAVTSLGYASVWLDYPFFDQNTQKKVLELFNAPAGLRMHVLLPIGKPDGEGSRRSKLPYKERYFINKF
;
A
#
# COMPACT_ATOMS: atom_id res chain seq x y z
N MET A 1 20.04 3.46 1.58
CA MET A 1 19.36 3.77 2.85
C MET A 1 19.27 2.48 3.64
N ASP A 2 19.66 2.48 4.91
CA ASP A 2 19.45 1.30 5.74
C ASP A 2 17.99 1.19 6.24
N ILE A 3 17.64 0.05 6.84
CA ILE A 3 16.26 -0.23 7.24
C ILE A 3 15.76 0.72 8.34
N PHE A 4 16.60 1.09 9.32
CA PHE A 4 16.20 1.99 10.39
C PHE A 4 15.99 3.42 9.88
N GLU A 5 16.81 3.83 8.92
CA GLU A 5 16.67 5.11 8.24
C GLU A 5 15.35 5.14 7.42
N ALA A 6 15.00 4.07 6.69
CA ALA A 6 13.75 3.97 5.96
C ALA A 6 12.54 4.05 6.91
N ILE A 7 12.56 3.31 8.02
CA ILE A 7 11.51 3.33 9.04
C ILE A 7 11.35 4.76 9.63
N SER A 8 12.47 5.43 9.91
CA SER A 8 12.43 6.78 10.50
C SER A 8 11.97 7.85 9.52
N LYS A 9 12.28 7.69 8.22
CA LYS A 9 11.96 8.66 7.17
C LYS A 9 10.57 8.46 6.57
N ARG A 10 10.02 7.27 6.63
CA ARG A 10 8.69 6.98 6.09
C ARG A 10 7.61 7.86 6.71
N TYR A 11 6.77 8.43 5.87
CA TYR A 11 5.60 9.21 6.27
C TYR A 11 4.43 8.97 5.28
N SER A 12 3.23 9.36 5.66
CA SER A 12 2.06 9.32 4.78
C SER A 12 1.95 10.65 4.02
N HIS A 13 2.25 10.60 2.72
CA HIS A 13 2.11 11.76 1.83
C HIS A 13 0.69 11.84 1.30
N LYS A 14 -0.07 12.84 1.76
CA LYS A 14 -1.49 13.01 1.42
C LYS A 14 -1.74 14.10 0.39
N GLU A 15 -0.73 14.89 0.13
CA GLU A 15 -0.72 16.03 -0.76
C GLU A 15 -0.50 15.57 -2.21
N ARG A 16 -0.24 16.51 -3.09
CA ARG A 16 -0.02 16.27 -4.52
C ARG A 16 1.33 15.61 -4.79
N PHE A 17 1.38 14.85 -5.87
CA PHE A 17 2.62 14.30 -6.43
C PHE A 17 3.03 15.07 -7.68
N LEU A 18 4.35 15.10 -7.94
CA LEU A 18 4.89 15.55 -9.21
C LEU A 18 4.54 14.55 -10.33
N PRO A 19 4.41 15.00 -11.58
CA PRO A 19 4.03 14.14 -12.71
C PRO A 19 5.16 13.24 -13.22
N ASP A 20 6.35 13.31 -12.59
CA ASP A 20 7.51 12.52 -13.00
C ASP A 20 7.20 11.01 -12.99
N PRO A 21 7.47 10.29 -14.08
CA PRO A 21 7.21 8.86 -14.13
C PRO A 21 8.07 8.10 -13.12
N VAL A 22 7.51 7.03 -12.58
CA VAL A 22 8.25 6.06 -11.75
C VAL A 22 8.63 4.88 -12.64
N PRO A 23 9.92 4.52 -12.74
CA PRO A 23 10.36 3.38 -13.55
C PRO A 23 9.66 2.08 -13.14
N ILE A 24 9.29 1.27 -14.13
CA ILE A 24 8.59 0.00 -13.87
C ILE A 24 9.43 -0.95 -13.01
N GLU A 25 10.75 -0.92 -13.16
CA GLU A 25 11.70 -1.71 -12.38
C GLU A 25 11.63 -1.36 -10.89
N ASP A 26 11.40 -0.08 -10.55
CA ASP A 26 11.24 0.34 -9.16
C ASP A 26 9.88 -0.08 -8.61
N LEU A 27 8.81 -0.02 -9.42
CA LEU A 27 7.49 -0.53 -9.03
C LEU A 27 7.52 -2.04 -8.78
N ILE A 28 8.25 -2.79 -9.60
CA ILE A 28 8.45 -4.24 -9.42
C ILE A 28 9.20 -4.52 -8.11
N LYS A 29 10.30 -3.81 -7.83
CA LYS A 29 11.03 -3.95 -6.55
C LYS A 29 10.14 -3.66 -5.34
N ILE A 30 9.28 -2.63 -5.43
CA ILE A 30 8.33 -2.30 -4.36
C ILE A 30 7.32 -3.44 -4.17
N ALA A 31 6.77 -3.96 -5.27
CA ALA A 31 5.82 -5.08 -5.23
C ALA A 31 6.46 -6.35 -4.65
N GLU A 32 7.68 -6.69 -5.09
CA GLU A 32 8.44 -7.84 -4.57
C GLU A 32 8.74 -7.71 -3.07
N ALA A 33 9.08 -6.51 -2.59
CA ALA A 33 9.24 -6.25 -1.15
C ALA A 33 7.96 -6.55 -0.37
N GLY A 34 6.80 -6.16 -0.92
CA GLY A 34 5.49 -6.51 -0.34
C GLY A 34 5.24 -8.01 -0.32
N LEU A 35 5.47 -8.69 -1.44
CA LEU A 35 5.25 -10.14 -1.55
C LEU A 35 6.25 -10.97 -0.72
N ALA A 36 7.38 -10.39 -0.33
CA ALA A 36 8.34 -11.01 0.58
C ALA A 36 7.90 -10.97 2.06
N ALA A 37 6.80 -10.28 2.38
CA ALA A 37 6.28 -10.24 3.74
C ALA A 37 5.82 -11.64 4.20
N PRO A 38 5.95 -11.95 5.51
CA PRO A 38 5.40 -13.19 6.05
C PRO A 38 3.87 -13.19 5.95
N THR A 39 3.28 -14.38 5.78
CA THR A 39 1.83 -14.57 5.80
C THR A 39 1.45 -15.66 6.79
N GLY A 40 0.29 -15.52 7.43
CA GLY A 40 -0.24 -16.54 8.34
C GLY A 40 -0.29 -17.91 7.64
N ASN A 41 0.28 -18.93 8.27
CA ASN A 41 0.42 -20.28 7.71
C ASN A 41 1.05 -20.35 6.31
N ASN A 42 1.83 -19.33 5.95
CA ASN A 42 2.44 -19.21 4.62
C ASN A 42 1.40 -19.28 3.47
N THR A 43 0.23 -18.70 3.67
CA THR A 43 -0.87 -18.77 2.69
C THR A 43 -0.59 -18.03 1.39
N GLN A 44 0.31 -17.04 1.42
CA GLN A 44 0.71 -16.24 0.26
C GLN A 44 -0.48 -15.69 -0.55
N ASN A 45 -1.56 -15.32 0.16
CA ASN A 45 -2.83 -14.92 -0.42
C ASN A 45 -2.87 -13.45 -0.89
N VAL A 46 -1.79 -12.70 -0.69
CA VAL A 46 -1.66 -11.33 -1.18
C VAL A 46 -1.43 -11.32 -2.69
N LYS A 47 -2.20 -10.50 -3.40
CA LYS A 47 -2.08 -10.25 -4.84
C LYS A 47 -1.92 -8.76 -5.06
N LEU A 48 -1.05 -8.39 -5.98
CA LEU A 48 -0.76 -6.99 -6.30
C LEU A 48 -1.07 -6.69 -7.76
N VAL A 49 -1.64 -5.52 -8.02
CA VAL A 49 -1.78 -4.97 -9.37
C VAL A 49 -0.97 -3.69 -9.43
N ILE A 50 0.01 -3.65 -10.30
CA ILE A 50 0.83 -2.47 -10.58
C ILE A 50 0.12 -1.63 -11.63
N LEU A 51 -0.06 -0.34 -11.35
CA LEU A 51 -0.63 0.66 -12.24
C LEU A 51 0.52 1.60 -12.65
N PRO A 52 1.20 1.32 -13.79
CA PRO A 52 2.50 1.92 -14.08
C PRO A 52 2.41 3.35 -14.61
N ASP A 53 1.24 3.79 -15.01
CA ASP A 53 1.04 5.12 -15.58
C ASP A 53 -0.31 5.73 -15.19
N ARG A 54 -0.45 7.02 -15.49
CA ARG A 54 -1.62 7.82 -15.12
C ARG A 54 -2.90 7.37 -15.83
N GLU A 55 -2.82 6.86 -17.05
CA GLU A 55 -4.01 6.48 -17.81
C GLU A 55 -4.70 5.27 -17.18
N VAL A 56 -3.93 4.27 -16.72
CA VAL A 56 -4.48 3.10 -16.02
C VAL A 56 -4.92 3.44 -14.59
N LEU A 57 -4.33 4.44 -13.95
CA LEU A 57 -4.74 4.88 -12.61
C LEU A 57 -5.99 5.77 -12.62
N GLN A 58 -6.26 6.51 -13.71
CA GLN A 58 -7.33 7.50 -13.76
C GLN A 58 -8.72 6.94 -13.41
N PRO A 59 -9.19 5.81 -13.97
CA PRO A 59 -10.51 5.26 -13.62
C PRO A 59 -10.64 4.93 -12.13
N LEU A 60 -9.56 4.46 -11.50
CA LEU A 60 -9.54 4.19 -10.07
C LEU A 60 -9.59 5.48 -9.25
N SER A 61 -8.97 6.57 -9.73
CA SER A 61 -9.00 7.87 -9.07
C SER A 61 -10.37 8.55 -9.10
N GLU A 62 -11.27 8.12 -9.97
CA GLU A 62 -12.67 8.55 -9.99
C GLU A 62 -13.49 7.83 -8.90
N ILE A 63 -13.12 6.59 -8.60
CA ILE A 63 -13.75 5.81 -7.53
C ILE A 63 -13.21 6.25 -6.16
N VAL A 64 -11.88 6.44 -6.06
CA VAL A 64 -11.17 6.84 -4.83
C VAL A 64 -10.52 8.20 -5.04
N SER A 65 -11.30 9.25 -4.79
CA SER A 65 -10.92 10.63 -5.11
C SER A 65 -10.19 11.31 -3.95
N THR A 66 -8.86 11.35 -4.01
CA THR A 66 -7.98 12.11 -3.12
C THR A 66 -6.99 12.92 -3.95
N ASP A 67 -6.31 13.92 -3.35
CA ASP A 67 -5.25 14.65 -4.07
C ASP A 67 -4.14 13.70 -4.51
N GLY A 68 -3.79 12.73 -3.67
CA GLY A 68 -2.81 11.70 -4.01
C GLY A 68 -3.22 10.88 -5.24
N THR A 69 -4.43 10.32 -5.26
CA THR A 69 -4.89 9.49 -6.40
C THR A 69 -5.07 10.30 -7.69
N LYS A 70 -5.45 11.59 -7.56
CA LYS A 70 -5.62 12.50 -8.71
C LYS A 70 -4.32 12.92 -9.35
N THR A 71 -3.21 12.91 -8.62
CA THR A 71 -1.94 13.49 -9.09
C THR A 71 -0.81 12.47 -9.17
N ALA A 72 -0.86 11.36 -8.44
CA ALA A 72 0.17 10.33 -8.51
C ALA A 72 0.35 9.81 -9.93
N PRO A 73 1.60 9.69 -10.41
CA PRO A 73 1.87 9.11 -11.73
C PRO A 73 1.58 7.61 -11.77
N THR A 74 1.72 6.93 -10.66
CA THR A 74 1.61 5.47 -10.55
C THR A 74 0.94 5.05 -9.24
N ALA A 75 0.50 3.79 -9.16
CA ALA A 75 0.02 3.19 -7.92
C ALA A 75 0.24 1.66 -7.88
N ILE A 76 0.13 1.08 -6.70
CA ILE A 76 0.00 -0.37 -6.50
C ILE A 76 -1.29 -0.62 -5.72
N ALA A 77 -2.15 -1.47 -6.26
CA ALA A 77 -3.37 -1.95 -5.61
C ALA A 77 -3.12 -3.33 -4.99
N LEU A 78 -3.53 -3.51 -3.73
CA LEU A 78 -3.33 -4.74 -2.98
C LEU A 78 -4.66 -5.43 -2.71
N PHE A 79 -4.69 -6.71 -3.01
CA PHE A 79 -5.82 -7.61 -2.80
C PHE A 79 -5.41 -8.79 -1.93
N THR A 80 -6.38 -9.42 -1.26
CA THR A 80 -6.24 -10.79 -0.76
C THR A 80 -7.17 -11.73 -1.49
N ASP A 81 -6.73 -12.99 -1.62
CA ASP A 81 -7.49 -14.07 -2.24
C ASP A 81 -8.05 -14.99 -1.15
N SER A 82 -9.36 -14.94 -0.94
CA SER A 82 -10.03 -15.76 0.07
C SER A 82 -9.98 -17.26 -0.24
N ASN A 83 -9.76 -17.65 -1.51
CA ASN A 83 -9.62 -19.04 -1.92
C ASN A 83 -8.28 -19.66 -1.46
N MET A 84 -7.31 -18.83 -1.09
CA MET A 84 -5.99 -19.26 -0.60
C MET A 84 -5.90 -19.25 0.94
N ARG A 85 -7.02 -19.22 1.64
CA ARG A 85 -7.04 -19.39 3.11
C ARG A 85 -6.78 -20.86 3.44
N GLY A 86 -5.71 -21.12 4.20
CA GLY A 86 -5.26 -22.46 4.53
C GLY A 86 -6.27 -23.27 5.40
N ASP A 87 -6.06 -23.29 6.71
CA ASP A 87 -6.82 -24.07 7.71
C ASP A 87 -8.15 -23.43 8.17
N GLY A 88 -8.70 -22.50 7.42
CA GLY A 88 -9.92 -21.76 7.77
C GLY A 88 -9.71 -20.52 8.64
N HIS A 89 -8.50 -20.26 9.11
CA HIS A 89 -8.18 -19.00 9.79
C HIS A 89 -8.05 -17.86 8.78
N ASN A 90 -8.57 -16.70 9.15
CA ASN A 90 -8.46 -15.51 8.33
C ASN A 90 -7.34 -14.60 8.84
N PHE A 91 -6.20 -14.63 8.16
CA PHE A 91 -5.06 -13.74 8.42
C PHE A 91 -4.94 -12.61 7.39
N ASP A 92 -6.03 -12.28 6.68
CA ASP A 92 -5.99 -11.29 5.60
C ASP A 92 -5.43 -9.96 6.10
N MET A 93 -5.89 -9.49 7.27
CA MET A 93 -5.45 -8.21 7.85
C MET A 93 -3.95 -8.20 8.15
N GLU A 94 -3.45 -9.23 8.79
CA GLU A 94 -2.04 -9.39 9.13
C GLU A 94 -1.20 -9.46 7.85
N ASN A 95 -1.64 -10.27 6.88
CA ASN A 95 -0.94 -10.50 5.63
C ASN A 95 -0.84 -9.23 4.80
N TYR A 96 -1.98 -8.55 4.54
CA TYR A 96 -1.90 -7.33 3.74
C TYR A 96 -1.24 -6.18 4.48
N SER A 97 -1.32 -6.13 5.81
CA SER A 97 -0.65 -5.09 6.58
C SER A 97 0.87 -5.24 6.54
N ALA A 98 1.38 -6.45 6.71
CA ALA A 98 2.82 -6.74 6.59
C ALA A 98 3.34 -6.41 5.19
N ALA A 99 2.62 -6.84 4.15
CA ALA A 99 2.98 -6.54 2.76
C ALA A 99 2.97 -5.02 2.48
N THR A 100 1.95 -4.31 2.96
CA THR A 100 1.83 -2.86 2.76
C THR A 100 2.98 -2.10 3.43
N GLU A 101 3.35 -2.44 4.68
CA GLU A 101 4.46 -1.74 5.35
C GLU A 101 5.79 -2.01 4.64
N ASN A 102 6.06 -3.24 4.19
CA ASN A 102 7.25 -3.53 3.39
C ASN A 102 7.30 -2.68 2.12
N MET A 103 6.17 -2.55 1.40
CA MET A 103 6.10 -1.68 0.22
C MET A 103 6.36 -0.22 0.56
N LEU A 104 5.79 0.31 1.66
CA LEU A 104 6.01 1.70 2.08
C LEU A 104 7.46 1.99 2.45
N LEU A 105 8.16 1.02 3.06
CA LEU A 105 9.58 1.12 3.36
C LEU A 105 10.42 1.09 2.08
N ALA A 106 10.07 0.24 1.12
CA ALA A 106 10.72 0.18 -0.19
C ALA A 106 10.53 1.49 -0.97
N VAL A 107 9.30 2.03 -1.02
CA VAL A 107 8.98 3.35 -1.60
C VAL A 107 9.89 4.43 -1.00
N THR A 108 9.99 4.49 0.33
CA THR A 108 10.83 5.47 1.04
C THR A 108 12.30 5.28 0.71
N SER A 109 12.77 4.03 0.66
CA SER A 109 14.17 3.69 0.37
C SER A 109 14.59 4.10 -1.04
N LEU A 110 13.67 4.04 -2.00
CA LEU A 110 13.86 4.44 -3.39
C LEU A 110 13.69 5.97 -3.62
N GLY A 111 13.34 6.73 -2.57
CA GLY A 111 13.21 8.18 -2.66
C GLY A 111 11.85 8.67 -3.16
N TYR A 112 10.85 7.80 -3.17
CA TYR A 112 9.47 8.14 -3.48
C TYR A 112 8.67 8.39 -2.20
N ALA A 113 7.44 8.87 -2.37
CA ALA A 113 6.45 9.02 -1.32
C ALA A 113 5.18 8.23 -1.64
N SER A 114 4.41 7.90 -0.61
CA SER A 114 3.14 7.20 -0.73
C SER A 114 2.26 7.45 0.50
N VAL A 115 1.03 6.99 0.42
CA VAL A 115 0.08 6.94 1.53
C VAL A 115 -0.70 5.64 1.50
N TRP A 116 -0.95 5.08 2.66
CA TRP A 116 -1.85 3.94 2.85
C TRP A 116 -3.30 4.39 2.72
N LEU A 117 -3.98 3.99 1.65
CA LEU A 117 -5.40 4.25 1.44
C LEU A 117 -6.17 2.92 1.55
N ASP A 118 -6.93 2.73 2.62
CA ASP A 118 -7.73 1.54 2.89
C ASP A 118 -9.22 1.87 3.13
N TYR A 119 -9.50 3.00 3.78
CA TYR A 119 -10.84 3.39 4.20
C TYR A 119 -11.92 3.31 3.10
N PRO A 120 -11.69 3.75 1.85
CA PRO A 120 -12.66 3.63 0.78
C PRO A 120 -13.09 2.19 0.49
N PHE A 121 -12.22 1.22 0.74
CA PHE A 121 -12.43 -0.20 0.43
C PHE A 121 -13.19 -0.97 1.52
N PHE A 122 -13.59 -0.31 2.61
CA PHE A 122 -14.54 -0.88 3.57
C PHE A 122 -15.98 -0.81 3.04
N ASP A 123 -16.28 0.12 2.13
CA ASP A 123 -17.59 0.24 1.50
C ASP A 123 -17.81 -0.83 0.42
N GLN A 124 -18.96 -1.52 0.49
CA GLN A 124 -19.26 -2.61 -0.45
C GLN A 124 -19.48 -2.14 -1.89
N ASN A 125 -20.04 -0.93 -2.08
CA ASN A 125 -20.24 -0.39 -3.43
C ASN A 125 -18.90 -0.03 -4.08
N THR A 126 -17.97 0.52 -3.30
CA THR A 126 -16.59 0.77 -3.74
C THR A 126 -15.89 -0.53 -4.08
N GLN A 127 -16.02 -1.57 -3.23
CA GLN A 127 -15.48 -2.90 -3.55
C GLN A 127 -15.99 -3.42 -4.88
N LYS A 128 -17.30 -3.39 -5.11
CA LYS A 128 -17.88 -3.85 -6.37
C LYS A 128 -17.29 -3.12 -7.57
N LYS A 129 -17.24 -1.78 -7.53
CA LYS A 129 -16.68 -0.96 -8.61
C LYS A 129 -15.21 -1.27 -8.89
N VAL A 130 -14.38 -1.42 -7.87
CA VAL A 130 -12.95 -1.72 -8.08
C VAL A 130 -12.74 -3.14 -8.60
N LEU A 131 -13.50 -4.13 -8.11
CA LEU A 131 -13.41 -5.49 -8.62
C LEU A 131 -13.84 -5.58 -10.09
N GLU A 132 -14.90 -4.86 -10.48
CA GLU A 132 -15.33 -4.73 -11.88
C GLU A 132 -14.25 -4.04 -12.74
N LEU A 133 -13.68 -2.91 -12.25
CA LEU A 133 -12.62 -2.17 -12.94
C LEU A 133 -11.40 -3.05 -13.25
N PHE A 134 -11.00 -3.89 -12.30
CA PHE A 134 -9.85 -4.79 -12.44
C PHE A 134 -10.18 -6.13 -13.12
N ASN A 135 -11.42 -6.39 -13.51
CA ASN A 135 -11.88 -7.73 -13.92
C ASN A 135 -11.41 -8.81 -12.92
N ALA A 136 -11.52 -8.51 -11.64
CA ALA A 136 -10.96 -9.34 -10.60
C ALA A 136 -11.71 -10.67 -10.49
N PRO A 137 -10.99 -11.81 -10.40
CA PRO A 137 -11.63 -13.11 -10.18
C PRO A 137 -12.42 -13.14 -8.89
N ALA A 138 -13.41 -14.02 -8.82
CA ALA A 138 -14.17 -14.27 -7.60
C ALA A 138 -13.24 -14.71 -6.45
N GLY A 139 -13.50 -14.19 -5.25
CA GLY A 139 -12.69 -14.47 -4.06
C GLY A 139 -11.64 -13.40 -3.76
N LEU A 140 -11.37 -12.49 -4.68
CA LEU A 140 -10.49 -11.35 -4.39
C LEU A 140 -11.24 -10.23 -3.64
N ARG A 141 -10.51 -9.59 -2.75
CA ARG A 141 -10.94 -8.35 -2.07
C ARG A 141 -9.79 -7.34 -2.09
N MET A 142 -10.08 -6.13 -2.55
CA MET A 142 -9.13 -5.03 -2.47
C MET A 142 -9.09 -4.47 -1.05
N HIS A 143 -7.90 -4.23 -0.52
CA HIS A 143 -7.71 -3.69 0.82
C HIS A 143 -6.99 -2.35 0.82
N VAL A 144 -5.98 -2.20 -0.02
CA VAL A 144 -5.10 -1.03 0.02
C VAL A 144 -4.81 -0.53 -1.39
N LEU A 145 -4.77 0.79 -1.54
CA LEU A 145 -4.17 1.47 -2.68
C LEU A 145 -2.99 2.31 -2.20
N LEU A 146 -1.85 2.16 -2.84
CA LEU A 146 -0.66 2.96 -2.64
C LEU A 146 -0.42 3.82 -3.87
N PRO A 147 -0.87 5.09 -3.91
CA PRO A 147 -0.39 6.05 -4.90
C PRO A 147 1.10 6.31 -4.66
N ILE A 148 1.92 6.29 -5.72
CA ILE A 148 3.38 6.37 -5.62
C ILE A 148 3.90 7.42 -6.60
N GLY A 149 4.84 8.25 -6.13
CA GLY A 149 5.50 9.27 -6.94
C GLY A 149 6.46 10.10 -6.12
N LYS A 150 7.06 11.11 -6.76
CA LYS A 150 7.81 12.14 -6.06
C LYS A 150 6.83 13.12 -5.42
N PRO A 151 7.03 13.51 -4.14
CA PRO A 151 6.15 14.46 -3.49
C PRO A 151 6.27 15.85 -4.13
N ASP A 152 5.15 16.54 -4.30
CA ASP A 152 5.10 17.95 -4.68
C ASP A 152 5.13 18.80 -3.40
N GLY A 153 6.33 19.16 -2.97
CA GLY A 153 6.58 19.88 -1.73
C GLY A 153 6.98 19.00 -0.53
N GLU A 154 7.17 19.65 0.62
CA GLU A 154 7.53 18.97 1.85
C GLU A 154 6.31 18.35 2.51
N GLY A 155 6.34 17.02 2.70
CA GLY A 155 5.28 16.31 3.40
C GLY A 155 5.31 16.54 4.91
N SER A 156 4.15 16.59 5.54
CA SER A 156 4.05 16.74 6.99
C SER A 156 4.18 15.40 7.71
N ARG A 157 5.08 15.34 8.70
CA ARG A 157 5.20 14.18 9.59
C ARG A 157 4.46 14.46 10.90
N ARG A 158 3.58 13.54 11.27
CA ARG A 158 2.99 13.60 12.61
C ARG A 158 3.98 13.13 13.65
N SER A 159 4.08 13.84 14.76
CA SER A 159 4.88 13.41 15.91
C SER A 159 4.37 12.07 16.46
N LYS A 160 5.28 11.26 16.93
CA LYS A 160 4.96 10.03 17.66
C LYS A 160 4.95 10.28 19.15
N LEU A 161 4.12 9.56 19.89
CA LEU A 161 4.21 9.53 21.35
C LEU A 161 5.60 9.04 21.77
N PRO A 162 6.10 9.45 22.94
CA PRO A 162 7.41 9.02 23.43
C PRO A 162 7.52 7.48 23.44
N TYR A 163 8.58 6.96 22.87
CA TYR A 163 8.75 5.50 22.78
C TYR A 163 8.82 4.85 24.15
N LYS A 164 9.47 5.50 25.12
CA LYS A 164 9.64 4.99 26.50
C LYS A 164 8.32 4.76 27.23
N GLU A 165 7.24 5.37 26.80
CA GLU A 165 5.90 5.18 27.36
C GLU A 165 5.14 3.99 26.72
N ARG A 166 5.75 3.32 25.73
CA ARG A 166 5.09 2.31 24.91
C ARG A 166 5.82 0.98 24.79
N TYR A 167 6.96 0.84 25.47
CA TYR A 167 7.61 -0.45 25.61
C TYR A 167 7.99 -0.69 27.07
N PHE A 168 7.94 -1.92 27.46
CA PHE A 168 8.19 -2.36 28.82
C PHE A 168 9.13 -3.56 28.78
N ILE A 169 9.98 -3.71 29.80
CA ILE A 169 10.91 -4.84 29.92
C ILE A 169 10.34 -5.79 30.97
N ASN A 170 10.03 -7.01 30.59
CA ASN A 170 9.47 -8.10 31.39
C ASN A 170 8.01 -7.90 31.84
N LYS A 171 7.60 -6.71 32.26
CA LYS A 171 6.25 -6.42 32.81
C LYS A 171 5.83 -5.01 32.43
N PHE A 172 4.51 -4.75 32.39
CA PHE A 172 3.94 -3.41 32.37
C PHE A 172 4.19 -2.69 33.68
#